data_5de304d14921c262e07c0bed13e0bc40
#
_entry.id   5de304d14921c262e07c0bed13e0bc40
#
_cell.length_a   1.000
_cell.length_b   1.000
_cell.length_c   1.000
_cell.angle_alpha   90.00
_cell.angle_beta   90.00
_cell.angle_gamma   90.00
#
_symmetry.space_group_name_H-M   'P 1'
#
loop_
_entity.id
_entity.type
_entity.pdbx_description
1 polymer ?
#
loop_
_entity_poly.entity_id
_entity_poly.type
_entity_poly.pdbx_seq_one_letter_code
_entity_poly.pdbx_strand_id
1 'polypeptide(L)'
;MIDPNRPYSRLAIDKIFAKTKAAMQQAALIRGGDGLALYTDVYTGKTLRGGDAYDYEHLRSSEAVHTQYKSRLTDVQIALVVNCPENVGVTLTCINKSKGKRKMEDWLANPANITANRIDLKITLANLKKADEGIEKVVRSFLK
;
A
#
# COMPACT_ATOMS: atom_id res chain seq x y z
N MET A 1 8.84 -26.65 -3.83
CA MET A 1 8.48 -26.30 -5.21
C MET A 1 7.26 -25.38 -5.22
N ILE A 2 7.28 -24.35 -6.04
CA ILE A 2 6.20 -23.38 -6.11
C ILE A 2 5.11 -23.90 -7.04
N ASP A 3 3.84 -23.94 -6.56
CA ASP A 3 2.68 -24.20 -7.40
C ASP A 3 2.18 -22.88 -8.02
N PRO A 4 2.38 -22.65 -9.34
CA PRO A 4 1.96 -21.40 -9.96
C PRO A 4 0.42 -21.27 -10.10
N ASN A 5 -0.30 -22.35 -9.85
CA ASN A 5 -1.76 -22.37 -9.95
C ASN A 5 -2.46 -22.32 -8.60
N ARG A 6 -1.69 -22.14 -7.52
CA ARG A 6 -2.28 -22.03 -6.19
C ARG A 6 -3.19 -20.80 -6.09
N PRO A 7 -4.30 -20.88 -5.35
CA PRO A 7 -5.22 -19.76 -5.24
C PRO A 7 -4.58 -18.61 -4.47
N TYR A 8 -5.05 -17.40 -4.76
CA TYR A 8 -4.70 -16.21 -3.98
C TYR A 8 -5.16 -16.38 -2.54
N SER A 9 -4.29 -16.08 -1.61
CA SER A 9 -4.57 -16.15 -0.17
C SER A 9 -4.00 -14.93 0.55
N ARG A 10 -4.78 -14.38 1.47
CA ARG A 10 -4.34 -13.25 2.29
C ARG A 10 -3.66 -13.67 3.59
N LEU A 11 -3.58 -14.96 3.87
CA LEU A 11 -3.12 -15.42 5.18
C LEU A 11 -1.72 -14.88 5.54
N ALA A 12 -0.73 -15.13 4.70
CA ALA A 12 0.63 -14.65 4.93
C ALA A 12 0.72 -13.12 4.80
N ILE A 13 -0.02 -12.54 3.84
CA ILE A 13 -0.04 -11.10 3.58
C ILE A 13 -0.55 -10.35 4.82
N ASP A 14 -1.67 -10.77 5.39
CA ASP A 14 -2.27 -10.10 6.54
C ASP A 14 -1.39 -10.20 7.78
N LYS A 15 -0.70 -11.32 7.95
CA LYS A 15 0.23 -11.52 9.07
C LYS A 15 1.40 -10.53 9.03
N ILE A 16 1.99 -10.32 7.86
CA ILE A 16 3.07 -9.36 7.68
C ILE A 16 2.52 -7.93 7.71
N PHE A 17 1.35 -7.70 7.12
CA PHE A 17 0.69 -6.40 7.13
C PHE A 17 0.46 -5.89 8.56
N ALA A 18 0.02 -6.75 9.46
CA ALA A 18 -0.17 -6.38 10.86
C ALA A 18 1.13 -5.85 11.50
N LYS A 19 2.26 -6.47 11.20
CA LYS A 19 3.57 -6.02 11.68
C LYS A 19 3.97 -4.67 11.07
N THR A 20 3.75 -4.50 9.77
CA THR A 20 4.05 -3.26 9.08
C THR A 20 3.21 -2.11 9.62
N LYS A 21 1.91 -2.33 9.83
CA LYS A 21 1.01 -1.33 10.41
C LYS A 21 1.45 -0.92 11.82
N ALA A 22 1.83 -1.89 12.65
CA ALA A 22 2.30 -1.61 14.01
C ALA A 22 3.57 -0.73 14.00
N ALA A 23 4.52 -1.04 13.13
CA ALA A 23 5.74 -0.26 12.97
C ALA A 23 5.44 1.16 12.47
N MET A 24 4.52 1.30 11.50
CA MET A 24 4.09 2.60 10.99
C MET A 24 3.41 3.44 12.06
N GLN A 25 2.55 2.83 12.88
CA GLN A 25 1.87 3.52 13.97
C GLN A 25 2.88 4.03 15.00
N GLN A 26 3.85 3.22 15.37
CA GLN A 26 4.88 3.62 16.32
C GLN A 26 5.70 4.80 15.79
N ALA A 27 6.10 4.75 14.53
CA ALA A 27 6.81 5.86 13.89
C ALA A 27 5.94 7.12 13.83
N ALA A 28 4.64 6.96 13.56
CA ALA A 28 3.69 8.07 13.50
C ALA A 28 3.49 8.73 14.87
N LEU A 29 3.46 7.94 15.94
CA LEU A 29 3.36 8.45 17.32
C LEU A 29 4.59 9.25 17.71
N ILE A 30 5.77 8.82 17.27
CA ILE A 30 7.02 9.54 17.50
C ILE A 30 6.98 10.91 16.79
N ARG A 31 6.52 10.92 15.51
CA ARG A 31 6.41 12.17 14.74
C ARG A 31 5.41 13.16 15.36
N GLY A 32 4.27 12.65 15.81
CA GLY A 32 3.20 13.50 16.34
C GLY A 32 3.49 14.02 17.72
N GLY A 33 4.10 13.23 18.58
CA GLY A 33 4.27 13.54 19.99
C GLY A 33 2.94 13.55 20.75
N ASP A 34 3.00 13.63 22.05
CA ASP A 34 1.83 13.75 22.94
C ASP A 34 0.77 12.65 22.73
N GLY A 35 1.20 11.45 22.32
CA GLY A 35 0.29 10.33 22.11
C GLY A 35 -0.53 10.40 20.83
N LEU A 36 -0.24 11.34 19.93
CA LEU A 36 -0.99 11.56 18.70
C LEU A 36 -0.19 11.07 17.47
N ALA A 37 -0.73 10.10 16.76
CA ALA A 37 -0.12 9.62 15.52
C ALA A 37 -0.25 10.67 14.42
N LEU A 38 0.81 10.85 13.63
CA LEU A 38 0.85 11.81 12.53
C LEU A 38 1.27 11.12 11.23
N TYR A 39 0.41 11.20 10.22
CA TYR A 39 0.63 10.62 8.89
C TYR A 39 0.50 11.67 7.80
N THR A 40 1.04 11.35 6.63
CA THR A 40 0.79 12.11 5.40
C THR A 40 0.01 11.22 4.45
N ASP A 41 -1.13 11.71 3.95
CA ASP A 41 -1.95 10.97 2.98
C ASP A 41 -1.16 10.79 1.68
N VAL A 42 -1.03 9.55 1.23
CA VAL A 42 -0.21 9.20 0.06
C VAL A 42 -0.80 9.71 -1.26
N TYR A 43 -2.07 10.12 -1.28
CA TYR A 43 -2.74 10.58 -2.50
C TYR A 43 -3.09 12.06 -2.50
N THR A 44 -3.29 12.67 -1.35
CA THR A 44 -3.62 14.09 -1.25
C THR A 44 -2.47 14.95 -0.72
N GLY A 45 -1.49 14.33 -0.06
CA GLY A 45 -0.41 15.04 0.61
C GLY A 45 -0.81 15.73 1.90
N LYS A 46 -2.06 15.56 2.35
CA LYS A 46 -2.54 16.19 3.57
C LYS A 46 -2.08 15.45 4.81
N THR A 47 -1.93 16.18 5.90
CA THR A 47 -1.64 15.61 7.20
C THR A 47 -2.89 14.92 7.76
N LEU A 48 -2.71 13.68 8.21
CA LEU A 48 -3.75 12.90 8.90
C LEU A 48 -3.27 12.67 10.35
N ARG A 49 -4.19 12.80 11.28
CA ARG A 49 -3.91 12.63 12.72
C ARG A 49 -4.68 11.45 13.27
N GLY A 50 -4.15 10.84 14.34
CA GLY A 50 -4.89 9.81 15.07
C GLY A 50 -6.29 10.33 15.43
N GLY A 51 -7.30 9.52 15.12
CA GLY A 51 -8.71 9.92 15.27
C GLY A 51 -9.37 10.36 13.97
N ASP A 52 -8.61 10.74 12.94
CA ASP A 52 -9.15 10.97 11.60
C ASP A 52 -9.59 9.68 10.96
N ALA A 53 -10.53 9.75 10.01
CA ALA A 53 -11.01 8.58 9.27
C ALA A 53 -10.03 8.22 8.16
N TYR A 54 -9.04 7.39 8.48
CA TYR A 54 -8.04 6.93 7.54
C TYR A 54 -7.86 5.41 7.63
N ASP A 55 -7.33 4.84 6.56
CA ASP A 55 -6.98 3.41 6.47
C ASP A 55 -5.52 3.27 6.07
N TYR A 56 -4.90 2.17 6.50
CA TYR A 56 -3.68 1.67 5.88
C TYR A 56 -4.07 0.93 4.61
N GLU A 57 -3.32 1.15 3.53
CA GLU A 57 -3.58 0.43 2.28
C GLU A 57 -2.29 0.08 1.54
N HIS A 58 -2.42 -0.90 0.66
CA HIS A 58 -1.38 -1.22 -0.30
C HIS A 58 -1.59 -0.37 -1.56
N LEU A 59 -0.56 0.40 -1.97
CA LEU A 59 -0.66 1.22 -3.17
C LEU A 59 -0.83 0.34 -4.42
N ARG A 60 -0.08 -0.76 -4.48
CA ARG A 60 -0.32 -1.84 -5.44
C ARG A 60 -0.96 -3.00 -4.70
N SER A 61 -2.12 -3.47 -5.18
CA SER A 61 -2.91 -4.45 -4.46
C SER A 61 -2.16 -5.77 -4.28
N SER A 62 -2.42 -6.44 -3.16
CA SER A 62 -1.84 -7.74 -2.87
C SER A 62 -2.20 -8.77 -3.93
N GLU A 63 -3.44 -8.72 -4.46
CA GLU A 63 -3.88 -9.62 -5.51
C GLU A 63 -3.11 -9.41 -6.82
N ALA A 64 -2.85 -8.14 -7.20
CA ALA A 64 -2.08 -7.82 -8.39
C ALA A 64 -0.64 -8.34 -8.27
N VAL A 65 0.00 -8.16 -7.12
CA VAL A 65 1.35 -8.65 -6.87
C VAL A 65 1.38 -10.19 -6.89
N HIS A 66 0.40 -10.83 -6.26
CA HIS A 66 0.26 -12.29 -6.30
C HIS A 66 0.17 -12.79 -7.75
N THR A 67 -0.72 -12.21 -8.54
CA THR A 67 -0.94 -12.60 -9.94
C THR A 67 0.35 -12.48 -10.75
N GLN A 68 1.11 -11.41 -10.52
CA GLN A 68 2.35 -11.14 -11.26
C GLN A 68 3.47 -12.12 -10.90
N TYR A 69 3.59 -12.51 -9.63
CA TYR A 69 4.76 -13.22 -9.13
C TYR A 69 4.51 -14.64 -8.62
N LYS A 70 3.28 -15.13 -8.66
CA LYS A 70 2.92 -16.45 -8.10
C LYS A 70 3.72 -17.62 -8.70
N SER A 71 4.22 -17.49 -9.91
CA SER A 71 5.03 -18.54 -10.53
C SER A 71 6.49 -18.54 -10.09
N ARG A 72 6.96 -17.45 -9.48
CA ARG A 72 8.37 -17.27 -9.15
C ARG A 72 8.65 -17.08 -7.67
N LEU A 73 7.65 -16.72 -6.88
CA LEU A 73 7.79 -16.42 -5.45
C LEU A 73 6.82 -17.27 -4.62
N THR A 74 7.23 -17.62 -3.41
CA THR A 74 6.35 -18.26 -2.42
C THR A 74 5.35 -17.26 -1.85
N ASP A 75 4.33 -17.74 -1.15
CA ASP A 75 3.36 -16.86 -0.49
C ASP A 75 4.00 -15.95 0.56
N VAL A 76 4.98 -16.47 1.31
CA VAL A 76 5.72 -15.67 2.30
C VAL A 76 6.54 -14.58 1.60
N GLN A 77 7.20 -14.90 0.50
CA GLN A 77 7.95 -13.91 -0.28
C GLN A 77 7.02 -12.84 -0.87
N ILE A 78 5.87 -13.24 -1.41
CA ILE A 78 4.86 -12.30 -1.92
C ILE A 78 4.38 -11.40 -0.78
N ALA A 79 4.13 -11.95 0.41
CA ALA A 79 3.72 -11.15 1.57
C ALA A 79 4.76 -10.09 1.93
N LEU A 80 6.05 -10.43 1.86
CA LEU A 80 7.13 -9.48 2.11
C LEU A 80 7.22 -8.40 1.02
N VAL A 81 6.98 -8.77 -0.23
CA VAL A 81 6.95 -7.81 -1.35
C VAL A 81 5.79 -6.83 -1.19
N VAL A 82 4.58 -7.35 -0.98
CA VAL A 82 3.36 -6.54 -0.84
C VAL A 82 3.47 -5.55 0.31
N ASN A 83 4.10 -5.97 1.41
CA ASN A 83 4.20 -5.18 2.63
C ASN A 83 5.53 -4.42 2.76
N CYS A 84 6.28 -4.26 1.68
CA CYS A 84 7.45 -3.40 1.72
C CYS A 84 7.02 -1.96 2.06
N PRO A 85 7.85 -1.19 2.80
CA PRO A 85 7.43 0.13 3.28
C PRO A 85 6.94 1.06 2.18
N GLU A 86 7.52 1.00 1.00
CA GLU A 86 7.15 1.85 -0.14
C GLU A 86 5.75 1.56 -0.68
N ASN A 87 5.22 0.35 -0.43
CA ASN A 87 3.90 -0.07 -0.93
C ASN A 87 2.79 0.02 0.11
N VAL A 88 3.10 0.41 1.33
CA VAL A 88 2.09 0.56 2.38
C VAL A 88 1.98 2.04 2.74
N GLY A 89 0.79 2.59 2.57
CA GLY A 89 0.53 3.99 2.85
C GLY A 89 -0.72 4.17 3.69
N VAL A 90 -0.99 5.42 4.03
CA VAL A 90 -2.18 5.83 4.75
C VAL A 90 -2.93 6.82 3.89
N THR A 91 -4.23 6.66 3.78
CA THR A 91 -5.11 7.58 3.05
C THR A 91 -6.47 7.66 3.74
N LEU A 92 -7.24 8.68 3.39
CA LEU A 92 -8.61 8.80 3.90
C LEU A 92 -9.42 7.55 3.56
N THR A 93 -10.23 7.11 4.50
CA THR A 93 -11.10 5.94 4.33
C THR A 93 -11.99 6.05 3.10
N CYS A 94 -12.53 7.25 2.82
CA CYS A 94 -13.37 7.48 1.65
C CYS A 94 -12.62 7.26 0.33
N ILE A 95 -11.34 7.61 0.27
CA ILE A 95 -10.50 7.39 -0.92
C ILE A 95 -10.24 5.90 -1.09
N ASN A 96 -9.84 5.23 -0.01
CA ASN A 96 -9.58 3.80 -0.04
C ASN A 96 -10.81 2.99 -0.49
N LYS A 97 -11.98 3.31 0.05
CA LYS A 97 -13.24 2.66 -0.35
C LYS A 97 -13.60 2.92 -1.80
N SER A 98 -13.46 4.17 -2.26
CA SER A 98 -13.76 4.54 -3.63
C SER A 98 -12.85 3.83 -4.64
N LYS A 99 -11.56 3.79 -4.36
CA LYS A 99 -10.59 3.10 -5.20
C LYS A 99 -10.83 1.58 -5.21
N GLY A 100 -11.10 0.99 -4.06
CA GLY A 100 -11.32 -0.44 -3.91
C GLY A 100 -10.16 -1.26 -4.46
N LYS A 101 -10.46 -2.29 -5.25
CA LYS A 101 -9.48 -3.18 -5.87
C LYS A 101 -8.90 -2.64 -7.18
N ARG A 102 -9.37 -1.49 -7.65
CA ARG A 102 -8.92 -0.96 -8.94
C ARG A 102 -7.47 -0.54 -8.88
N LYS A 103 -6.78 -0.71 -10.01
CA LYS A 103 -5.47 -0.13 -10.20
C LYS A 103 -5.60 1.39 -10.10
N MET A 104 -4.69 2.04 -9.37
CA MET A 104 -4.80 3.48 -9.10
C MET A 104 -4.89 4.31 -10.39
N GLU A 105 -4.14 3.96 -11.41
CA GLU A 105 -4.18 4.65 -12.72
C GLU A 105 -5.57 4.57 -13.37
N ASP A 106 -6.25 3.43 -13.24
CA ASP A 106 -7.60 3.26 -13.77
C ASP A 106 -8.62 4.11 -12.99
N TRP A 107 -8.48 4.17 -11.67
CA TRP A 107 -9.33 5.00 -10.83
C TRP A 107 -9.11 6.49 -11.12
N LEU A 108 -7.86 6.90 -11.34
CA LEU A 108 -7.50 8.29 -11.70
C LEU A 108 -7.96 8.69 -13.10
N ALA A 109 -8.25 7.72 -13.97
CA ALA A 109 -8.74 8.01 -15.33
C ALA A 109 -10.09 8.72 -15.31
N ASN A 110 -10.87 8.62 -14.23
CA ASN A 110 -12.09 9.39 -14.04
C ASN A 110 -11.76 10.72 -13.34
N PRO A 111 -11.84 11.88 -14.05
CA PRO A 111 -11.48 13.16 -13.45
C PRO A 111 -12.30 13.52 -12.20
N ALA A 112 -13.53 13.02 -12.09
CA ALA A 112 -14.37 13.26 -10.93
C ALA A 112 -13.75 12.70 -9.66
N ASN A 113 -13.02 11.57 -9.74
CA ASN A 113 -12.35 11.00 -8.60
C ASN A 113 -11.25 11.92 -8.06
N ILE A 114 -10.54 12.59 -8.97
CA ILE A 114 -9.47 13.53 -8.63
C ILE A 114 -10.05 14.76 -7.93
N THR A 115 -11.06 15.35 -8.51
CA THR A 115 -11.68 16.59 -8.00
C THR A 115 -12.40 16.36 -6.68
N ALA A 116 -13.24 15.32 -6.62
CA ALA A 116 -14.06 15.04 -5.44
C ALA A 116 -13.21 14.69 -4.20
N ASN A 117 -12.06 14.06 -4.41
CA ASN A 117 -11.19 13.60 -3.33
C ASN A 117 -9.98 14.49 -3.11
N ARG A 118 -9.86 15.57 -3.83
CA ARG A 118 -8.73 16.52 -3.76
C ARG A 118 -7.38 15.82 -3.92
N ILE A 119 -7.32 14.90 -4.87
CA ILE A 119 -6.10 14.16 -5.17
C ILE A 119 -5.02 15.10 -5.70
N ASP A 120 -3.82 14.99 -5.17
CA ASP A 120 -2.64 15.64 -5.72
C ASP A 120 -1.95 14.66 -6.66
N LEU A 121 -2.09 14.86 -7.97
CA LEU A 121 -1.55 13.95 -8.97
C LEU A 121 -0.03 13.80 -8.88
N LYS A 122 0.67 14.89 -8.64
CA LYS A 122 2.13 14.87 -8.54
C LYS A 122 2.59 13.98 -7.38
N ILE A 123 1.97 14.16 -6.21
CA ILE A 123 2.27 13.37 -5.02
C ILE A 123 1.87 11.91 -5.24
N THR A 124 0.66 11.68 -5.78
CA THR A 124 0.16 10.33 -6.04
C THR A 124 1.08 9.56 -6.98
N LEU A 125 1.43 10.16 -8.12
CA LEU A 125 2.29 9.49 -9.11
C LEU A 125 3.70 9.23 -8.57
N ALA A 126 4.25 10.16 -7.77
CA ALA A 126 5.54 9.97 -7.13
C ALA A 126 5.50 8.79 -6.14
N ASN A 127 4.42 8.67 -5.36
CA ASN A 127 4.26 7.58 -4.40
C ASN A 127 4.03 6.23 -5.11
N LEU A 128 3.29 6.21 -6.22
CA LEU A 128 3.12 4.99 -7.02
C LEU A 128 4.45 4.52 -7.61
N LYS A 129 5.25 5.44 -8.13
CA LYS A 129 6.59 5.12 -8.64
C LYS A 129 7.47 4.55 -7.54
N LYS A 130 7.45 5.16 -6.37
CA LYS A 130 8.20 4.69 -5.20
C LYS A 130 7.76 3.29 -4.79
N ALA A 131 6.44 3.02 -4.80
CA ALA A 131 5.90 1.69 -4.51
C ALA A 131 6.41 0.66 -5.52
N ASP A 132 6.35 0.97 -6.81
CA ASP A 132 6.82 0.07 -7.86
C ASP A 132 8.32 -0.23 -7.73
N GLU A 133 9.14 0.77 -7.43
CA GLU A 133 10.56 0.60 -7.21
C GLU A 133 10.86 -0.26 -5.98
N GLY A 134 10.12 -0.05 -4.90
CA GLY A 134 10.24 -0.85 -3.68
C GLY A 134 9.88 -2.31 -3.91
N ILE A 135 8.79 -2.55 -4.62
CA ILE A 135 8.34 -3.89 -5.01
C ILE A 135 9.44 -4.60 -5.82
N GLU A 136 9.94 -3.95 -6.88
CA GLU A 136 10.99 -4.52 -7.72
C GLU A 136 12.27 -4.83 -6.94
N LYS A 137 12.65 -3.95 -6.02
CA LYS A 137 13.85 -4.14 -5.21
C LYS A 137 13.74 -5.41 -4.35
N VAL A 138 12.60 -5.62 -3.70
CA VAL A 138 12.40 -6.81 -2.87
C VAL A 138 12.31 -8.06 -3.74
N VAL A 139 11.58 -8.01 -4.85
CA VAL A 139 11.51 -9.14 -5.80
C VAL A 139 12.91 -9.54 -6.26
N ARG A 140 13.73 -8.57 -6.67
CA ARG A 140 15.11 -8.87 -7.11
C ARG A 140 15.95 -9.52 -6.01
N SER A 141 15.72 -9.16 -4.76
CA SER A 141 16.44 -9.77 -3.64
C SER A 141 16.15 -11.26 -3.49
N PHE A 142 14.96 -11.70 -3.90
CA PHE A 142 14.56 -13.10 -3.84
C PHE A 142 14.96 -13.91 -5.08
N LEU A 143 15.14 -13.24 -6.21
CA LEU A 143 15.39 -13.91 -7.51
C LEU A 143 16.86 -13.94 -7.92
N LYS A 144 17.75 -13.67 -6.99
CA LYS A 144 19.20 -13.76 -7.24
C LYS A 144 19.66 -15.18 -7.50
#